data_018c0d463a292397c6048ea8e6c971bb
#
_entry.id   018c0d463a292397c6048ea8e6c971bb
#
_cell.length_a   1.000
_cell.length_b   1.000
_cell.length_c   1.000
_cell.angle_alpha   90.00
_cell.angle_beta   90.00
_cell.angle_gamma   90.00
#
_symmetry.space_group_name_H-M   'P 1'
#
loop_
_entity.id
_entity.type
_entity.pdbx_description
1 polymer ?
#
loop_
_entity_poly.entity_id
_entity_poly.type
_entity_poly.pdbx_seq_one_letter_code
_entity_poly.pdbx_strand_id
1 'polypeptide(L)'
;DTYAKLTPWQVAMVARHPQRPYTLDYVQAIFTDFHELHGDREFADDPAIVGGLARLNGQPVMVLGHQKGRGTKERSQRNFGMPRPEGYRKALRLMKLAEKFELPLFTFVDTPGAFPGIDAEERNQSEAIGRNLYEMAALRVPIVTTIIGEGGSGGALAIAVGDVTLMLQYAIYSVISPEGCAAILWKSAE
;
A
#
# COMPACT_ATOMS: atom_id res chain seq x y z
N ASP A 1 30.79 4.87 -2.31
CA ASP A 1 29.40 4.72 -1.88
C ASP A 1 28.92 3.30 -2.20
N THR A 2 28.61 2.53 -1.16
CA THR A 2 28.20 1.11 -1.26
C THR A 2 26.93 0.95 -2.09
N TYR A 3 26.05 1.94 -2.07
CA TYR A 3 24.76 1.90 -2.75
C TYR A 3 24.79 2.43 -4.19
N ALA A 4 25.91 3.00 -4.66
CA ALA A 4 25.98 3.62 -5.98
C ALA A 4 25.95 2.65 -7.16
N LYS A 5 26.19 1.35 -6.92
CA LYS A 5 26.32 0.31 -7.96
C LYS A 5 25.46 -0.93 -7.68
N LEU A 6 24.27 -0.75 -7.12
CA LEU A 6 23.36 -1.87 -6.88
C LEU A 6 22.82 -2.43 -8.19
N THR A 7 22.79 -3.76 -8.30
CA THR A 7 22.06 -4.45 -9.37
C THR A 7 20.55 -4.30 -9.14
N PRO A 8 19.70 -4.48 -10.17
CA PRO A 8 18.24 -4.45 -10.01
C PRO A 8 17.73 -5.39 -8.90
N TRP A 9 18.32 -6.58 -8.78
CA TRP A 9 18.00 -7.52 -7.71
C TRP A 9 18.35 -6.98 -6.33
N GLN A 10 19.53 -6.38 -6.18
CA GLN A 10 19.93 -5.75 -4.93
C GLN A 10 19.02 -4.57 -4.55
N VAL A 11 18.54 -3.79 -5.53
CA VAL A 11 17.53 -2.74 -5.30
C VAL A 11 16.24 -3.35 -4.75
N ALA A 12 15.75 -4.47 -5.34
CA ALA A 12 14.58 -5.17 -4.83
C ALA A 12 14.78 -5.65 -3.38
N MET A 13 15.97 -6.16 -3.05
CA MET A 13 16.30 -6.56 -1.67
C MET A 13 16.34 -5.37 -0.69
N VAL A 14 16.84 -4.21 -1.13
CA VAL A 14 16.81 -2.97 -0.32
C VAL A 14 15.37 -2.48 -0.12
N ALA A 15 14.52 -2.55 -1.16
CA ALA A 15 13.11 -2.20 -1.05
C ALA A 15 12.37 -3.05 0.00
N ARG A 16 12.77 -4.32 0.14
CA ARG A 16 12.20 -5.31 1.09
C ARG A 16 12.89 -5.32 2.45
N HIS A 17 13.91 -4.49 2.66
CA HIS A 17 14.72 -4.58 3.87
C HIS A 17 13.87 -4.37 5.13
N PRO A 18 13.95 -5.25 6.15
CA PRO A 18 13.06 -5.20 7.32
C PRO A 18 13.23 -3.97 8.21
N GLN A 19 14.35 -3.24 8.08
CA GLN A 19 14.58 -1.98 8.78
C GLN A 19 14.19 -0.75 7.94
N ARG A 20 13.72 -0.94 6.69
CA ARG A 20 13.17 0.17 5.91
C ARG A 20 11.94 0.73 6.60
N PRO A 21 11.75 2.05 6.66
CA PRO A 21 10.56 2.64 7.26
C PRO A 21 9.28 2.18 6.54
N TYR A 22 8.23 1.90 7.34
CA TYR A 22 6.89 1.53 6.87
C TYR A 22 5.93 2.72 6.97
N THR A 23 4.71 2.57 6.50
CA THR A 23 3.71 3.64 6.47
C THR A 23 3.56 4.36 7.82
N LEU A 24 3.42 3.64 8.92
CA LEU A 24 3.25 4.27 10.25
C LEU A 24 4.48 5.04 10.71
N ASP A 25 5.69 4.68 10.28
CA ASP A 25 6.90 5.46 10.56
C ASP A 25 6.84 6.83 9.86
N TYR A 26 6.39 6.86 8.61
CA TYR A 26 6.19 8.12 7.87
C TYR A 26 5.03 8.93 8.44
N VAL A 27 3.93 8.27 8.84
CA VAL A 27 2.81 8.95 9.49
C VAL A 27 3.27 9.69 10.74
N GLN A 28 4.05 9.03 11.59
CA GLN A 28 4.59 9.63 12.82
C GLN A 28 5.58 10.76 12.56
N ALA A 29 6.36 10.68 11.46
CA ALA A 29 7.39 11.67 11.15
C ALA A 29 6.85 12.91 10.42
N ILE A 30 5.78 12.78 9.65
CA ILE A 30 5.31 13.82 8.70
C ILE A 30 4.02 14.49 9.19
N PHE A 31 3.12 13.72 9.83
CA PHE A 31 1.78 14.17 10.18
C PHE A 31 1.61 14.32 11.69
N THR A 32 0.64 15.14 12.10
CA THR A 32 0.17 15.26 13.48
C THR A 32 -1.28 14.79 13.59
N ASP A 33 -1.75 14.56 14.82
CA ASP A 33 -3.15 14.23 15.14
C ASP A 33 -3.69 13.05 14.32
N PHE A 34 -2.89 12.00 14.11
CA PHE A 34 -3.33 10.83 13.37
C PHE A 34 -4.36 10.03 14.18
N HIS A 35 -5.54 9.87 13.60
CA HIS A 35 -6.64 9.06 14.13
C HIS A 35 -6.95 7.94 13.15
N GLU A 36 -6.51 6.72 13.48
CA GLU A 36 -6.74 5.55 12.63
C GLU A 36 -8.22 5.17 12.58
N LEU A 37 -8.70 4.83 11.40
CA LEU A 37 -10.08 4.40 11.12
C LEU A 37 -10.07 2.94 10.64
N HIS A 38 -10.80 2.10 11.36
CA HIS A 38 -10.80 0.65 11.18
C HIS A 38 -12.03 0.14 10.43
N GLY A 39 -11.87 -1.00 9.75
CA GLY A 39 -12.94 -1.80 9.17
C GLY A 39 -13.50 -1.28 7.85
N ASP A 40 -14.00 -2.21 7.04
CA ASP A 40 -14.61 -1.94 5.74
C ASP A 40 -16.11 -1.61 5.79
N ARG A 41 -16.77 -1.83 6.93
CA ARG A 41 -18.21 -1.71 7.16
C ARG A 41 -19.05 -2.81 6.47
N GLU A 42 -18.41 -3.87 5.99
CA GLU A 42 -19.06 -5.00 5.33
C GLU A 42 -18.74 -6.33 5.99
N PHE A 43 -17.45 -6.62 6.17
CA PHE A 43 -16.97 -7.91 6.68
C PHE A 43 -16.05 -7.78 7.90
N ALA A 44 -14.91 -7.09 7.78
CA ALA A 44 -13.90 -7.04 8.83
C ALA A 44 -12.96 -5.85 8.70
N ASP A 45 -12.00 -5.76 9.64
CA ASP A 45 -10.82 -4.94 9.48
C ASP A 45 -9.66 -5.76 8.90
N ASP A 46 -8.78 -5.12 8.16
CA ASP A 46 -7.51 -5.70 7.69
C ASP A 46 -6.34 -4.80 8.10
N PRO A 47 -5.49 -5.25 9.02
CA PRO A 47 -4.35 -4.46 9.49
C PRO A 47 -3.20 -4.34 8.47
N ALA A 48 -3.29 -5.00 7.31
CA ALA A 48 -2.35 -4.80 6.19
C ALA A 48 -2.53 -3.44 5.50
N ILE A 49 -3.70 -2.81 5.64
CA ILE A 49 -3.96 -1.41 5.30
C ILE A 49 -4.19 -0.62 6.59
N VAL A 50 -3.47 0.46 6.76
CA VAL A 50 -3.70 1.47 7.80
C VAL A 50 -4.15 2.76 7.16
N GLY A 51 -5.01 3.51 7.83
CA GLY A 51 -5.42 4.80 7.31
C GLY A 51 -6.34 5.53 8.27
N GLY A 52 -6.42 6.84 8.09
CA GLY A 52 -7.20 7.69 8.97
C GLY A 52 -7.01 9.18 8.71
N LEU A 53 -7.62 9.97 9.56
CA LEU A 53 -7.50 11.41 9.53
C LEU A 53 -6.18 11.84 10.17
N ALA A 54 -5.56 12.88 9.61
CA ALA A 54 -4.33 13.46 10.15
C ALA A 54 -4.26 14.95 9.82
N ARG A 55 -3.18 15.61 10.22
CA ARG A 55 -2.85 16.97 9.81
C ARG A 55 -1.46 17.02 9.19
N LEU A 56 -1.35 17.75 8.09
CA LEU A 56 -0.09 18.14 7.48
C LEU A 56 0.05 19.67 7.56
N ASN A 57 1.04 20.15 8.32
CA ASN A 57 1.21 21.59 8.57
C ASN A 57 -0.10 22.29 9.04
N GLY A 58 -0.84 21.62 9.93
CA GLY A 58 -2.11 22.12 10.46
C GLY A 58 -3.34 21.90 9.57
N GLN A 59 -3.17 21.55 8.29
CA GLN A 59 -4.26 21.27 7.36
C GLN A 59 -4.78 19.83 7.53
N PRO A 60 -6.10 19.61 7.60
CA PRO A 60 -6.64 18.27 7.69
C PRO A 60 -6.43 17.50 6.37
N VAL A 61 -6.07 16.25 6.49
CA VAL A 61 -5.80 15.34 5.36
C VAL A 61 -6.30 13.93 5.66
N MET A 62 -6.48 13.14 4.62
CA MET A 62 -6.64 11.69 4.74
C MET A 62 -5.33 11.01 4.39
N VAL A 63 -4.91 10.06 5.22
CA VAL A 63 -3.71 9.25 5.00
C VAL A 63 -4.09 7.79 4.98
N LEU A 64 -3.55 7.02 4.05
CA LEU A 64 -3.67 5.57 4.04
C LEU A 64 -2.42 4.92 3.43
N GLY A 65 -2.18 3.65 3.74
CA GLY A 65 -1.07 2.94 3.15
C GLY A 65 -0.97 1.49 3.59
N HIS A 66 -0.11 0.76 2.90
CA HIS A 66 0.22 -0.60 3.29
C HIS A 66 1.11 -0.61 4.53
N GLN A 67 0.83 -1.50 5.46
CA GLN A 67 1.64 -1.69 6.65
C GLN A 67 2.13 -3.12 6.73
N LYS A 68 3.43 -3.30 6.62
CA LYS A 68 4.14 -4.52 6.98
C LYS A 68 4.39 -4.53 8.49
N GLY A 69 4.52 -5.68 9.09
CA GLY A 69 4.85 -5.80 10.52
C GLY A 69 6.35 -5.90 10.76
N ARG A 70 6.77 -5.51 11.97
CA ARG A 70 8.11 -5.78 12.49
C ARG A 70 8.06 -7.05 13.36
N GLY A 71 8.98 -7.95 13.11
CA GLY A 71 8.99 -9.27 13.78
C GLY A 71 7.88 -10.21 13.29
N THR A 72 8.01 -11.49 13.62
CA THR A 72 7.18 -12.56 13.04
C THR A 72 5.69 -12.43 13.38
N LYS A 73 5.37 -12.10 14.63
CA LYS A 73 3.98 -11.99 15.10
C LYS A 73 3.22 -10.87 14.37
N GLU A 74 3.78 -9.67 14.34
CA GLU A 74 3.13 -8.53 13.69
C GLU A 74 3.05 -8.72 12.18
N ARG A 75 4.09 -9.26 11.54
CA ARG A 75 4.08 -9.59 10.10
C ARG A 75 2.95 -10.56 9.75
N SER A 76 2.76 -11.60 10.57
CA SER A 76 1.64 -12.55 10.38
C SER A 76 0.29 -11.87 10.53
N GLN A 77 0.10 -11.03 11.55
CA GLN A 77 -1.14 -10.30 11.77
C GLN A 77 -1.48 -9.33 10.61
N ARG A 78 -0.48 -8.77 9.95
CA ARG A 78 -0.63 -7.86 8.81
C ARG A 78 -0.51 -8.58 7.46
N ASN A 79 -0.69 -9.89 7.43
CA ASN A 79 -0.57 -10.72 6.22
C ASN A 79 0.70 -10.40 5.40
N PHE A 80 1.83 -10.10 6.06
CA PHE A 80 3.10 -9.70 5.43
C PHE A 80 2.98 -8.45 4.53
N GLY A 81 2.03 -7.58 4.81
CA GLY A 81 1.73 -6.41 4.00
C GLY A 81 0.91 -6.71 2.75
N MET A 82 0.27 -7.88 2.68
CA MET A 82 -0.60 -8.29 1.58
C MET A 82 -2.08 -8.10 1.99
N PRO A 83 -2.76 -7.07 1.50
CA PRO A 83 -4.13 -6.82 1.90
C PRO A 83 -5.11 -7.86 1.35
N ARG A 84 -6.12 -8.16 2.14
CA ARG A 84 -7.33 -8.90 1.79
C ARG A 84 -8.39 -7.95 1.20
N PRO A 85 -9.51 -8.46 0.64
CA PRO A 85 -10.57 -7.61 0.08
C PRO A 85 -11.07 -6.53 1.03
N GLU A 86 -11.23 -6.87 2.31
CA GLU A 86 -11.66 -5.93 3.36
C GLU A 86 -10.68 -4.78 3.59
N GLY A 87 -9.37 -4.99 3.37
CA GLY A 87 -8.36 -3.94 3.39
C GLY A 87 -8.56 -2.94 2.24
N TYR A 88 -8.79 -3.43 1.03
CA TYR A 88 -9.07 -2.56 -0.12
C TYR A 88 -10.42 -1.85 -0.01
N ARG A 89 -11.47 -2.51 0.52
CA ARG A 89 -12.76 -1.86 0.79
C ARG A 89 -12.63 -0.80 1.89
N LYS A 90 -11.84 -1.05 2.93
CA LYS A 90 -11.50 -0.02 3.93
C LYS A 90 -10.82 1.18 3.25
N ALA A 91 -9.82 0.94 2.41
CA ALA A 91 -9.14 2.00 1.66
C ALA A 91 -10.16 2.81 0.84
N LEU A 92 -11.05 2.16 0.08
CA LEU A 92 -12.09 2.84 -0.68
C LEU A 92 -13.00 3.69 0.20
N ARG A 93 -13.42 3.15 1.33
CA ARG A 93 -14.25 3.90 2.30
C ARG A 93 -13.56 5.18 2.77
N LEU A 94 -12.26 5.11 3.06
CA LEU A 94 -11.47 6.28 3.46
C LEU A 94 -11.29 7.28 2.30
N MET A 95 -11.09 6.80 1.09
CA MET A 95 -11.04 7.64 -0.12
C MET A 95 -12.34 8.41 -0.33
N LYS A 96 -13.49 7.73 -0.19
CA LYS A 96 -14.81 8.39 -0.28
C LYS A 96 -15.06 9.34 0.88
N LEU A 97 -14.53 9.06 2.05
CA LEU A 97 -14.59 9.98 3.19
C LEU A 97 -13.73 11.23 2.92
N ALA A 98 -12.54 11.06 2.34
CA ALA A 98 -11.69 12.17 1.93
C ALA A 98 -12.41 13.07 0.90
N GLU A 99 -13.01 12.48 -0.14
CA GLU A 99 -13.80 13.22 -1.12
C GLU A 99 -14.96 13.98 -0.49
N LYS A 100 -15.73 13.32 0.39
CA LYS A 100 -16.88 13.93 1.08
C LYS A 100 -16.52 15.18 1.89
N PHE A 101 -15.34 15.19 2.51
CA PHE A 101 -14.88 16.30 3.34
C PHE A 101 -13.82 17.17 2.67
N GLU A 102 -13.62 16.98 1.36
CA GLU A 102 -12.68 17.74 0.54
C GLU A 102 -11.23 17.72 1.09
N LEU A 103 -10.82 16.56 1.63
CA LEU A 103 -9.50 16.36 2.21
C LEU A 103 -8.51 15.86 1.15
N PRO A 104 -7.32 16.47 1.03
CA PRO A 104 -6.24 15.85 0.25
C PRO A 104 -5.93 14.45 0.75
N LEU A 105 -5.67 13.53 -0.17
CA LEU A 105 -5.39 12.13 0.10
C LEU A 105 -3.90 11.84 -0.10
N PHE A 106 -3.26 11.25 0.91
CA PHE A 106 -1.89 10.76 0.83
C PHE A 106 -1.89 9.25 0.92
N THR A 107 -1.30 8.57 -0.08
CA THR A 107 -1.20 7.11 -0.08
C THR A 107 0.26 6.66 -0.03
N PHE A 108 0.56 5.66 0.81
CA PHE A 108 1.89 5.07 0.96
C PHE A 108 1.87 3.61 0.53
N VAL A 109 2.65 3.29 -0.50
CA VAL A 109 2.65 1.97 -1.14
C VAL A 109 3.85 1.17 -0.68
N ASP A 110 3.60 0.04 -0.01
CA ASP A 110 4.61 -0.94 0.39
C ASP A 110 4.01 -2.33 0.58
N THR A 111 3.82 -3.04 -0.52
CA THR A 111 3.25 -4.39 -0.53
C THR A 111 3.91 -5.27 -1.60
N PRO A 112 4.13 -6.57 -1.34
CA PRO A 112 4.51 -7.52 -2.39
C PRO A 112 3.36 -7.85 -3.36
N GLY A 113 2.12 -7.55 -2.99
CA GLY A 113 0.91 -7.81 -3.77
C GLY A 113 -0.32 -7.98 -2.90
N ALA A 114 -1.45 -8.32 -3.51
CA ALA A 114 -2.67 -8.68 -2.80
C ALA A 114 -2.54 -10.08 -2.18
N PHE A 115 -3.25 -10.33 -1.07
CA PHE A 115 -3.27 -11.64 -0.43
C PHE A 115 -3.87 -12.71 -1.37
N PRO A 116 -3.13 -13.82 -1.66
CA PRO A 116 -3.50 -14.80 -2.69
C PRO A 116 -4.32 -15.99 -2.14
N GLY A 117 -4.98 -15.85 -1.00
CA GLY A 117 -5.72 -16.92 -0.36
C GLY A 117 -7.10 -17.17 -0.99
N ILE A 118 -7.59 -18.41 -0.92
CA ILE A 118 -8.94 -18.81 -1.39
C ILE A 118 -10.01 -17.95 -0.72
N ASP A 119 -9.89 -17.69 0.55
CA ASP A 119 -10.79 -16.84 1.33
C ASP A 119 -10.84 -15.38 0.85
N ALA A 120 -9.76 -14.89 0.23
CA ALA A 120 -9.75 -13.59 -0.42
C ALA A 120 -10.49 -13.63 -1.78
N GLU A 121 -10.30 -14.71 -2.57
CA GLU A 121 -11.06 -14.90 -3.80
C GLU A 121 -12.57 -15.00 -3.54
N GLU A 122 -12.96 -15.78 -2.52
CA GLU A 122 -14.37 -15.91 -2.11
C GLU A 122 -15.01 -14.59 -1.70
N ARG A 123 -14.22 -13.63 -1.22
CA ARG A 123 -14.67 -12.28 -0.86
C ARG A 123 -14.37 -11.22 -1.91
N ASN A 124 -14.18 -11.65 -3.17
CA ASN A 124 -14.05 -10.77 -4.34
C ASN A 124 -12.78 -9.88 -4.30
N GLN A 125 -11.59 -10.49 -4.15
CA GLN A 125 -10.31 -9.77 -4.15
C GLN A 125 -10.10 -8.90 -5.42
N SER A 126 -10.37 -9.47 -6.59
CA SER A 126 -10.19 -8.75 -7.86
C SER A 126 -11.18 -7.60 -8.04
N GLU A 127 -12.42 -7.76 -7.58
CA GLU A 127 -13.43 -6.69 -7.60
C GLU A 127 -13.01 -5.54 -6.68
N ALA A 128 -12.57 -5.83 -5.46
CA ALA A 128 -12.14 -4.82 -4.50
C ALA A 128 -10.97 -3.99 -5.04
N ILE A 129 -10.00 -4.62 -5.72
CA ILE A 129 -8.89 -3.94 -6.39
C ILE A 129 -9.39 -3.11 -7.57
N GLY A 130 -10.17 -3.72 -8.48
CA GLY A 130 -10.68 -3.06 -9.68
C GLY A 130 -11.59 -1.87 -9.36
N ARG A 131 -12.42 -2.00 -8.34
CA ARG A 131 -13.27 -0.92 -7.84
C ARG A 131 -12.43 0.26 -7.33
N ASN A 132 -11.37 -0.01 -6.58
CA ASN A 132 -10.47 1.04 -6.11
C ASN A 132 -9.83 1.82 -7.26
N LEU A 133 -9.36 1.13 -8.31
CA LEU A 133 -8.80 1.78 -9.49
C LEU A 133 -9.81 2.73 -10.15
N TYR A 134 -11.01 2.24 -10.36
CA TYR A 134 -12.09 3.02 -10.99
C TYR A 134 -12.47 4.25 -10.15
N GLU A 135 -12.68 4.06 -8.86
CA GLU A 135 -13.10 5.11 -7.95
C GLU A 135 -12.00 6.14 -7.69
N MET A 136 -10.73 5.71 -7.54
CA MET A 136 -9.60 6.64 -7.37
C MET A 136 -9.45 7.58 -8.59
N ALA A 137 -9.61 7.06 -9.80
CA ALA A 137 -9.54 7.87 -11.01
C ALA A 137 -10.65 8.94 -11.11
N ALA A 138 -11.75 8.76 -10.36
CA ALA A 138 -12.88 9.67 -10.33
C ALA A 138 -12.93 10.60 -9.11
N LEU A 139 -12.04 10.43 -8.14
CA LEU A 139 -12.00 11.26 -6.93
C LEU A 139 -11.69 12.73 -7.26
N ARG A 140 -12.42 13.64 -6.61
CA ARG A 140 -12.31 15.08 -6.82
C ARG A 140 -11.50 15.80 -5.74
N VAL A 141 -10.53 15.11 -5.16
CA VAL A 141 -9.57 15.67 -4.21
C VAL A 141 -8.16 15.38 -4.67
N PRO A 142 -7.17 16.21 -4.34
CA PRO A 142 -5.78 15.94 -4.69
C PRO A 142 -5.29 14.63 -4.08
N ILE A 143 -4.62 13.80 -4.89
CA ILE A 143 -4.08 12.52 -4.45
C ILE A 143 -2.57 12.51 -4.68
N VAL A 144 -1.81 12.37 -3.60
CA VAL A 144 -0.36 12.18 -3.64
C VAL A 144 -0.03 10.76 -3.23
N THR A 145 0.47 9.98 -4.18
CA THR A 145 0.92 8.60 -3.96
C THR A 145 2.43 8.56 -3.77
N THR A 146 2.91 7.84 -2.76
CA THR A 146 4.34 7.64 -2.54
C THR A 146 4.66 6.15 -2.47
N ILE A 147 5.52 5.67 -3.39
CA ILE A 147 6.06 4.31 -3.34
C ILE A 147 7.23 4.32 -2.36
N ILE A 148 7.02 3.77 -1.16
CA ILE A 148 8.00 3.85 -0.05
C ILE A 148 8.91 2.62 0.05
N GLY A 149 8.53 1.52 -0.57
CA GLY A 149 9.28 0.26 -0.54
C GLY A 149 8.95 -0.58 -1.76
N GLU A 150 8.17 -1.63 -1.58
CA GLU A 150 7.80 -2.57 -2.64
C GLU A 150 6.39 -2.25 -3.15
N GLY A 151 6.28 -1.88 -4.42
CA GLY A 151 5.00 -1.65 -5.10
C GLY A 151 4.65 -2.85 -6.00
N GLY A 152 4.04 -3.90 -5.42
CA GLY A 152 3.77 -5.15 -6.12
C GLY A 152 2.37 -5.24 -6.73
N SER A 153 2.30 -5.38 -8.05
CA SER A 153 1.12 -5.83 -8.80
C SER A 153 -0.16 -5.03 -8.53
N GLY A 154 -1.33 -5.64 -8.72
CA GLY A 154 -2.64 -5.07 -8.45
C GLY A 154 -2.83 -4.64 -6.99
N GLY A 155 -2.15 -5.31 -6.05
CA GLY A 155 -2.18 -4.95 -4.64
C GLY A 155 -1.67 -3.55 -4.36
N ALA A 156 -0.57 -3.18 -4.99
CA ALA A 156 -0.03 -1.83 -4.93
C ALA A 156 -0.91 -0.85 -5.71
N LEU A 157 -1.32 -1.24 -6.93
CA LEU A 157 -2.08 -0.39 -7.84
C LEU A 157 -3.42 0.06 -7.25
N ALA A 158 -4.06 -0.78 -6.42
CA ALA A 158 -5.35 -0.49 -5.78
C ALA A 158 -5.37 0.76 -4.88
N ILE A 159 -4.21 1.31 -4.51
CA ILE A 159 -4.09 2.57 -3.78
C ILE A 159 -3.06 3.52 -4.41
N ALA A 160 -2.68 3.30 -5.67
CA ALA A 160 -1.59 4.02 -6.32
C ALA A 160 -2.01 4.88 -7.52
N VAL A 161 -3.30 5.08 -7.74
CA VAL A 161 -3.81 5.97 -8.79
C VAL A 161 -3.88 7.39 -8.25
N GLY A 162 -2.79 8.13 -8.39
CA GLY A 162 -2.67 9.49 -7.85
C GLY A 162 -2.42 10.55 -8.93
N ASP A 163 -2.74 11.80 -8.59
CA ASP A 163 -2.42 12.96 -9.45
C ASP A 163 -0.90 13.19 -9.51
N VAL A 164 -0.22 12.91 -8.40
CA VAL A 164 1.23 12.96 -8.28
C VAL A 164 1.73 11.64 -7.70
N THR A 165 2.66 11.00 -8.39
CA THR A 165 3.33 9.80 -7.87
C THR A 165 4.79 10.11 -7.56
N LEU A 166 5.15 9.93 -6.30
CA LEU A 166 6.51 10.01 -5.78
C LEU A 166 7.05 8.59 -5.58
N MET A 167 8.35 8.42 -5.73
CA MET A 167 9.01 7.16 -5.49
C MET A 167 10.30 7.39 -4.73
N LEU A 168 10.44 6.72 -3.59
CA LEU A 168 11.66 6.84 -2.79
C LEU A 168 12.81 6.09 -3.44
N GLN A 169 14.02 6.54 -3.17
CA GLN A 169 15.23 5.86 -3.65
C GLN A 169 15.23 4.39 -3.21
N TYR A 170 15.60 3.49 -4.12
CA TYR A 170 15.61 2.03 -3.94
C TYR A 170 14.22 1.40 -3.68
N ALA A 171 13.12 2.14 -3.85
CA ALA A 171 11.82 1.53 -3.97
C ALA A 171 11.67 0.85 -5.34
N ILE A 172 10.75 -0.10 -5.45
CA ILE A 172 10.38 -0.74 -6.72
C ILE A 172 8.88 -0.65 -6.96
N TYR A 173 8.49 -0.56 -8.23
CA TYR A 173 7.09 -0.59 -8.64
C TYR A 173 6.95 -1.43 -9.89
N SER A 174 6.33 -2.60 -9.78
CA SER A 174 6.28 -3.59 -10.85
C SER A 174 4.97 -4.40 -10.85
N VAL A 175 4.59 -4.86 -12.04
CA VAL A 175 3.36 -5.68 -12.21
C VAL A 175 3.47 -7.07 -11.60
N ILE A 176 4.70 -7.56 -11.37
CA ILE A 176 4.98 -8.89 -10.82
C ILE A 176 6.31 -8.86 -10.06
N SER A 177 6.47 -9.73 -9.08
CA SER A 177 7.76 -9.90 -8.41
C SER A 177 8.83 -10.47 -9.35
N PRO A 178 10.12 -10.15 -9.16
CA PRO A 178 11.19 -10.74 -9.95
C PRO A 178 11.15 -12.29 -9.98
N GLU A 179 10.86 -12.91 -8.83
CA GLU A 179 10.75 -14.37 -8.68
C GLU A 179 9.56 -14.93 -9.48
N GLY A 180 8.40 -14.26 -9.40
CA GLY A 180 7.23 -14.64 -10.18
C GLY A 180 7.46 -14.51 -11.68
N CYS A 181 8.12 -13.45 -12.11
CA CYS A 181 8.52 -13.25 -13.51
C CYS A 181 9.46 -14.34 -13.98
N ALA A 182 10.50 -14.66 -13.21
CA ALA A 182 11.45 -15.73 -13.53
C ALA A 182 10.76 -17.10 -13.61
N ALA A 183 9.88 -17.42 -12.66
CA ALA A 183 9.13 -18.66 -12.65
C ALA A 183 8.25 -18.84 -13.91
N ILE A 184 7.63 -17.77 -14.40
CA ILE A 184 6.79 -17.79 -15.61
C ILE A 184 7.66 -17.89 -16.87
N LEU A 185 8.69 -17.06 -17.01
CA LEU A 185 9.46 -16.93 -18.24
C LEU A 185 10.50 -18.05 -18.39
N TRP A 186 11.18 -18.41 -17.30
CA TRP A 186 12.31 -19.36 -17.34
C TRP A 186 12.01 -20.67 -16.62
N LYS A 187 10.83 -20.81 -16.00
CA LYS A 187 10.43 -21.98 -15.20
C LYS A 187 11.39 -22.31 -14.06
N SER A 188 12.16 -21.31 -13.62
CA SER A 188 13.10 -21.37 -12.51
C SER A 188 13.11 -20.01 -11.82
N ALA A 189 13.29 -20.00 -10.51
CA ALA A 189 13.47 -18.78 -9.71
C ALA A 189 14.97 -18.49 -9.43
N GLU A 190 15.90 -19.25 -10.04
CA GLU A 190 17.35 -19.07 -9.92
C GLU A 190 17.92 -18.22 -11.03
#